data_7b89fb420ffe697dd5874a3fd30b85be
#
_entry.id   7b89fb420ffe697dd5874a3fd30b85be
#
_cell.length_a   1.000
_cell.length_b   1.000
_cell.length_c   1.000
_cell.angle_alpha   90.00
_cell.angle_beta   90.00
_cell.angle_gamma   90.00
#
_symmetry.space_group_name_H-M   'P 1'
#
loop_
_entity.id
_entity.type
_entity.pdbx_description
1 polymer ?
#
loop_
_entity_poly.entity_id
_entity_poly.type
_entity_poly.pdbx_seq_one_letter_code
_entity_poly.pdbx_strand_id
1 'polypeptide(L)'
;MPARLTRLIPRTTRARRRTVQAVMLGAVLALAPATWMQTVAAPRLRTVADVPARDVAVVFGAGLWKGRPTPYLAHRLDTAAELYRAGKVRVLLVTGDNSRTAYDEPSAMRAYLIARGVPDKQVVSDYAGFDTWDSCVRARKVFGVDRAVLVTQDFHIKRAVALCGRAGLDVYGVGVAEPHDRTWYYGTTREVFAAGKAALDAGLRPDPRFLGPREKGVTEALAPPAGERRTGTASPTGERRTERRAPRP
;
A
#
# COMPACT_ATOMS: atom_id res chain seq x y z
N MET A 1 -26.24 -47.17 8.18
CA MET A 1 -24.93 -47.59 7.71
C MET A 1 -23.85 -46.62 8.14
N PRO A 2 -23.04 -46.90 9.18
CA PRO A 2 -21.88 -46.10 9.53
C PRO A 2 -20.62 -46.97 9.50
N ALA A 3 -19.99 -47.18 8.37
CA ALA A 3 -18.87 -48.13 8.29
C ALA A 3 -17.77 -47.74 7.29
N ARG A 4 -17.34 -46.46 7.21
CA ARG A 4 -16.19 -46.12 6.37
C ARG A 4 -15.19 -45.10 6.95
N LEU A 5 -15.39 -44.54 8.13
CA LEU A 5 -14.43 -43.59 8.73
C LEU A 5 -13.26 -44.24 9.50
N THR A 6 -13.35 -45.50 9.84
CA THR A 6 -12.33 -46.23 10.65
C THR A 6 -11.08 -46.67 9.88
N ARG A 7 -11.00 -46.46 8.55
CA ARG A 7 -9.85 -46.86 7.72
C ARG A 7 -8.71 -45.86 7.63
N LEU A 8 -8.86 -44.65 8.16
CA LEU A 8 -7.86 -43.58 8.08
C LEU A 8 -6.84 -43.57 9.23
N ILE A 9 -7.01 -44.42 10.25
CA ILE A 9 -6.07 -44.49 11.39
C ILE A 9 -4.96 -45.45 11.07
N PRO A 10 -3.68 -45.01 10.95
CA PRO A 10 -2.56 -45.91 10.67
C PRO A 10 -2.39 -46.96 11.77
N ARG A 11 -2.29 -48.23 11.41
CA ARG A 11 -2.23 -49.33 12.37
C ARG A 11 -0.85 -49.58 12.96
N THR A 12 0.22 -48.94 12.42
CA THR A 12 1.58 -49.10 12.92
C THR A 12 2.09 -47.84 13.56
N THR A 13 2.93 -47.93 14.58
CA THR A 13 3.53 -46.77 15.27
C THR A 13 4.34 -45.84 14.32
N ARG A 14 5.04 -46.44 13.34
CA ARG A 14 5.76 -45.68 12.32
C ARG A 14 4.82 -44.90 11.40
N ALA A 15 3.72 -45.50 10.98
CA ALA A 15 2.70 -44.84 10.14
C ALA A 15 2.01 -43.73 10.91
N ARG A 16 1.65 -43.90 12.18
CA ARG A 16 1.10 -42.85 13.05
C ARG A 16 2.06 -41.64 13.18
N ARG A 17 3.35 -41.92 13.45
CA ARG A 17 4.36 -40.86 13.53
C ARG A 17 4.47 -40.06 12.23
N ARG A 18 4.50 -40.73 11.07
CA ARG A 18 4.51 -40.06 9.75
C ARG A 18 3.25 -39.23 9.51
N THR A 19 2.08 -39.74 9.89
CA THR A 19 0.81 -38.98 9.77
C THR A 19 0.84 -37.74 10.65
N VAL A 20 1.27 -37.86 11.91
CA VAL A 20 1.39 -36.72 12.82
C VAL A 20 2.40 -35.68 12.26
N GLN A 21 3.55 -36.13 11.79
CA GLN A 21 4.55 -35.26 11.17
C GLN A 21 3.99 -34.55 9.92
N ALA A 22 3.25 -35.23 9.06
CA ALA A 22 2.63 -34.66 7.88
C ALA A 22 1.55 -33.63 8.26
N VAL A 23 0.71 -33.93 9.26
CA VAL A 23 -0.30 -33.00 9.78
C VAL A 23 0.36 -31.75 10.38
N MET A 24 1.39 -31.94 11.21
CA MET A 24 2.15 -30.81 11.79
C MET A 24 2.81 -29.94 10.73
N LEU A 25 3.46 -30.55 9.74
CA LEU A 25 4.05 -29.82 8.62
C LEU A 25 2.98 -29.06 7.82
N GLY A 26 1.85 -29.71 7.52
CA GLY A 26 0.71 -29.09 6.85
C GLY A 26 0.16 -27.89 7.64
N ALA A 27 0.02 -28.00 8.95
CA ALA A 27 -0.41 -26.91 9.82
C ALA A 27 0.60 -25.75 9.82
N VAL A 28 1.91 -26.05 9.92
CA VAL A 28 2.97 -25.01 9.83
C VAL A 28 2.91 -24.30 8.49
N LEU A 29 2.83 -25.02 7.37
CA LEU A 29 2.77 -24.44 6.04
C LEU A 29 1.50 -23.61 5.83
N ALA A 30 0.38 -24.00 6.41
CA ALA A 30 -0.89 -23.27 6.33
C ALA A 30 -0.89 -21.97 7.17
N LEU A 31 -0.25 -22.00 8.34
CA LEU A 31 -0.25 -20.86 9.27
C LEU A 31 0.92 -19.90 9.06
N ALA A 32 2.05 -20.35 8.53
CA ALA A 32 3.25 -19.54 8.36
C ALA A 32 3.01 -18.24 7.56
N PRO A 33 2.27 -18.23 6.43
CA PRO A 33 1.98 -17.01 5.68
C PRO A 33 1.25 -15.95 6.52
N ALA A 34 0.20 -16.36 7.25
CA ALA A 34 -0.58 -15.45 8.08
C ALA A 34 0.26 -14.92 9.27
N THR A 35 1.05 -15.78 9.91
CA THR A 35 1.96 -15.39 11.00
C THR A 35 3.02 -14.41 10.51
N TRP A 36 3.63 -14.68 9.35
CA TRP A 36 4.58 -13.76 8.73
C TRP A 36 3.97 -12.38 8.49
N MET A 37 2.79 -12.30 7.85
CA MET A 37 2.11 -11.02 7.60
C MET A 37 1.79 -10.28 8.90
N GLN A 38 1.34 -11.00 9.93
CA GLN A 38 1.03 -10.43 11.24
C GLN A 38 2.28 -9.83 11.89
N THR A 39 3.40 -10.55 11.92
CA THR A 39 4.64 -10.11 12.59
C THR A 39 5.28 -8.93 11.87
N VAL A 40 5.28 -8.92 10.55
CA VAL A 40 5.86 -7.83 9.74
C VAL A 40 4.98 -6.57 9.81
N ALA A 41 3.66 -6.73 9.80
CA ALA A 41 2.74 -5.58 9.76
C ALA A 41 2.51 -4.96 11.14
N ALA A 42 2.44 -5.73 12.22
CA ALA A 42 2.05 -5.24 13.55
C ALA A 42 2.82 -3.98 14.01
N PRO A 43 4.16 -3.88 13.90
CA PRO A 43 4.91 -2.69 14.32
C PRO A 43 4.71 -1.49 13.37
N ARG A 44 4.03 -1.66 12.25
CA ARG A 44 3.83 -0.63 11.21
C ARG A 44 2.39 -0.14 11.09
N LEU A 45 1.46 -0.73 11.84
CA LEU A 45 0.07 -0.26 11.84
C LEU A 45 -0.06 1.00 12.69
N ARG A 46 -0.82 1.97 12.18
CA ARG A 46 -1.04 3.29 12.80
C ARG A 46 -2.49 3.73 12.56
N THR A 47 -2.90 4.71 13.32
CA THR A 47 -4.12 5.49 13.06
C THR A 47 -3.78 6.72 12.24
N VAL A 48 -4.79 7.45 11.75
CA VAL A 48 -4.57 8.74 11.07
C VAL A 48 -3.85 9.74 11.99
N ALA A 49 -4.14 9.69 13.28
CA ALA A 49 -3.59 10.65 14.24
C ALA A 49 -2.09 10.44 14.48
N ASP A 50 -1.64 9.19 14.62
CA ASP A 50 -0.28 8.84 15.06
C ASP A 50 0.65 8.37 13.94
N VAL A 51 0.16 8.23 12.70
CA VAL A 51 1.00 7.86 11.57
C VAL A 51 2.06 8.95 11.30
N PRO A 52 3.35 8.56 11.20
CA PRO A 52 4.39 9.49 10.76
C PRO A 52 4.12 10.00 9.35
N ALA A 53 4.36 11.30 9.10
CA ALA A 53 4.15 11.89 7.79
C ALA A 53 5.00 11.19 6.71
N ARG A 54 4.41 11.01 5.53
CA ARG A 54 5.01 10.51 4.30
C ARG A 54 4.56 11.37 3.13
N ASP A 55 5.32 11.42 2.06
CA ASP A 55 4.90 12.21 0.90
C ASP A 55 3.67 11.62 0.19
N VAL A 56 3.52 10.30 0.19
CA VAL A 56 2.51 9.59 -0.60
C VAL A 56 1.65 8.70 0.29
N ALA A 57 0.32 8.71 0.05
CA ALA A 57 -0.55 7.60 0.44
C ALA A 57 -0.87 6.74 -0.77
N VAL A 58 -0.76 5.41 -0.64
CA VAL A 58 -1.27 4.44 -1.62
C VAL A 58 -2.62 3.93 -1.15
N VAL A 59 -3.65 4.23 -1.95
CA VAL A 59 -5.05 3.89 -1.64
C VAL A 59 -5.49 2.76 -2.55
N PHE A 60 -5.80 1.60 -1.97
CA PHE A 60 -6.19 0.42 -2.74
C PHE A 60 -7.66 0.45 -3.12
N GLY A 61 -8.00 -0.04 -4.31
CA GLY A 61 -9.36 -0.24 -4.77
C GLY A 61 -10.15 -1.26 -3.93
N ALA A 62 -11.48 -1.12 -3.90
CA ALA A 62 -12.42 -2.01 -3.21
C ALA A 62 -13.74 -2.22 -3.98
N GLY A 63 -13.74 -1.84 -5.24
CA GLY A 63 -14.84 -2.06 -6.17
C GLY A 63 -15.77 -0.89 -6.37
N LEU A 64 -16.41 -0.90 -7.54
CA LEU A 64 -17.44 0.05 -7.93
C LEU A 64 -18.82 -0.61 -7.96
N TRP A 65 -19.84 0.18 -7.64
CA TRP A 65 -21.24 -0.15 -7.89
C TRP A 65 -21.86 0.93 -8.76
N LYS A 66 -22.34 0.57 -9.95
CA LYS A 66 -22.91 1.51 -10.94
C LYS A 66 -22.00 2.72 -11.21
N GLY A 67 -20.69 2.49 -11.39
CA GLY A 67 -19.68 3.50 -11.66
C GLY A 67 -19.31 4.41 -10.47
N ARG A 68 -19.80 4.12 -9.26
CA ARG A 68 -19.48 4.86 -8.04
C ARG A 68 -18.73 3.98 -7.04
N PRO A 69 -17.87 4.55 -6.19
CA PRO A 69 -17.24 3.80 -5.11
C PRO A 69 -18.27 3.06 -4.25
N THR A 70 -18.00 1.77 -3.97
CA THR A 70 -18.76 1.04 -2.94
C THR A 70 -18.59 1.70 -1.58
N PRO A 71 -19.44 1.44 -0.57
CA PRO A 71 -19.24 1.97 0.78
C PRO A 71 -17.85 1.70 1.33
N TYR A 72 -17.33 0.48 1.15
CA TYR A 72 -15.98 0.09 1.55
C TYR A 72 -14.89 0.92 0.86
N LEU A 73 -15.04 1.17 -0.44
CA LEU A 73 -14.11 2.04 -1.17
C LEU A 73 -14.24 3.50 -0.71
N ALA A 74 -15.47 3.99 -0.51
CA ALA A 74 -15.71 5.36 -0.03
C ALA A 74 -15.04 5.61 1.33
N HIS A 75 -15.13 4.68 2.29
CA HIS A 75 -14.47 4.80 3.59
C HIS A 75 -12.94 4.85 3.48
N ARG A 76 -12.32 4.10 2.52
CA ARG A 76 -10.87 4.25 2.24
C ARG A 76 -10.53 5.64 1.73
N LEU A 77 -11.34 6.15 0.80
CA LEU A 77 -11.13 7.47 0.20
C LEU A 77 -11.35 8.59 1.22
N ASP A 78 -12.32 8.46 2.11
CA ASP A 78 -12.54 9.39 3.22
C ASP A 78 -11.34 9.43 4.16
N THR A 79 -10.79 8.27 4.55
CA THR A 79 -9.57 8.15 5.35
C THR A 79 -8.35 8.75 4.64
N ALA A 80 -8.23 8.53 3.33
CA ALA A 80 -7.15 9.12 2.54
C ALA A 80 -7.26 10.65 2.47
N ALA A 81 -8.47 11.19 2.29
CA ALA A 81 -8.72 12.63 2.32
C ALA A 81 -8.47 13.23 3.71
N GLU A 82 -8.72 12.49 4.78
CA GLU A 82 -8.37 12.88 6.15
C GLU A 82 -6.86 12.96 6.34
N LEU A 83 -6.10 11.95 5.92
CA LEU A 83 -4.63 11.97 5.93
C LEU A 83 -4.06 13.16 5.17
N TYR A 84 -4.63 13.49 4.02
CA TYR A 84 -4.24 14.66 3.23
C TYR A 84 -4.52 15.97 3.98
N ARG A 85 -5.73 16.16 4.51
CA ARG A 85 -6.13 17.36 5.27
C ARG A 85 -5.33 17.53 6.55
N ALA A 86 -4.95 16.42 7.20
CA ALA A 86 -4.08 16.44 8.38
C ALA A 86 -2.59 16.68 8.06
N GLY A 87 -2.23 16.90 6.79
CA GLY A 87 -0.84 17.10 6.36
C GLY A 87 0.06 15.87 6.55
N LYS A 88 -0.54 14.69 6.77
CA LYS A 88 0.21 13.43 6.91
C LYS A 88 0.76 12.94 5.57
N VAL A 89 0.09 13.31 4.47
CA VAL A 89 0.51 13.00 3.10
C VAL A 89 0.28 14.19 2.18
N ARG A 90 1.03 14.26 1.09
CA ARG A 90 0.97 15.35 0.10
C ARG A 90 0.34 14.90 -1.21
N VAL A 91 0.45 13.63 -1.55
CA VAL A 91 -0.05 13.02 -2.79
C VAL A 91 -0.80 11.74 -2.47
N LEU A 92 -1.92 11.53 -3.14
CA LEU A 92 -2.72 10.31 -3.08
C LEU A 92 -2.53 9.52 -4.37
N LEU A 93 -1.83 8.38 -4.32
CA LEU A 93 -1.74 7.42 -5.41
C LEU A 93 -2.90 6.41 -5.24
N VAL A 94 -3.93 6.56 -6.07
CA VAL A 94 -5.07 5.62 -6.10
C VAL A 94 -4.75 4.51 -7.08
N THR A 95 -4.85 3.25 -6.64
CA THR A 95 -4.52 2.08 -7.45
C THR A 95 -5.71 1.12 -7.49
N GLY A 96 -6.10 0.69 -8.68
CA GLY A 96 -7.28 -0.14 -8.86
C GLY A 96 -7.35 -0.78 -10.24
N ASP A 97 -8.45 -1.49 -10.47
CA ASP A 97 -8.71 -2.23 -11.69
C ASP A 97 -9.34 -1.32 -12.77
N ASN A 98 -8.76 -1.34 -13.96
CA ASN A 98 -9.30 -0.76 -15.20
C ASN A 98 -9.25 -1.78 -16.36
N SER A 99 -9.46 -3.07 -16.06
CA SER A 99 -9.35 -4.14 -17.05
C SER A 99 -10.54 -4.23 -18.02
N ARG A 100 -11.62 -3.48 -17.78
CA ARG A 100 -12.86 -3.51 -18.59
C ARG A 100 -13.25 -2.09 -18.96
N THR A 101 -13.71 -1.87 -20.19
CA THR A 101 -14.10 -0.55 -20.73
C THR A 101 -15.18 0.16 -19.88
N ALA A 102 -16.06 -0.58 -19.21
CA ALA A 102 -17.12 -0.03 -18.35
C ALA A 102 -16.74 0.00 -16.86
N TYR A 103 -15.48 -0.29 -16.50
CA TYR A 103 -15.04 -0.38 -15.13
C TYR A 103 -13.69 0.34 -14.94
N ASP A 104 -13.77 1.58 -14.50
CA ASP A 104 -12.61 2.44 -14.25
C ASP A 104 -12.61 2.87 -12.77
N GLU A 105 -12.01 2.04 -11.94
CA GLU A 105 -11.95 2.27 -10.50
C GLU A 105 -11.06 3.47 -10.14
N PRO A 106 -9.83 3.61 -10.68
CA PRO A 106 -8.97 4.74 -10.35
C PRO A 106 -9.58 6.11 -10.70
N SER A 107 -10.27 6.22 -11.85
CA SER A 107 -10.94 7.48 -12.21
C SER A 107 -12.10 7.82 -11.29
N ALA A 108 -12.89 6.83 -10.87
CA ALA A 108 -13.95 7.03 -9.89
C ALA A 108 -13.40 7.43 -8.51
N MET A 109 -12.27 6.82 -8.08
CA MET A 109 -11.56 7.18 -6.85
C MET A 109 -11.05 8.62 -6.90
N ARG A 110 -10.43 9.01 -8.02
CA ARG A 110 -9.95 10.37 -8.26
C ARG A 110 -11.09 11.39 -8.16
N ALA A 111 -12.18 11.17 -8.88
CA ALA A 111 -13.35 12.05 -8.86
C ALA A 111 -13.94 12.20 -7.45
N TYR A 112 -14.00 11.12 -6.69
CA TYR A 112 -14.46 11.13 -5.30
C TYR A 112 -13.57 11.99 -4.39
N LEU A 113 -12.25 11.84 -4.49
CA LEU A 113 -11.29 12.60 -3.69
C LEU A 113 -11.32 14.10 -4.02
N ILE A 114 -11.45 14.47 -5.31
CA ILE A 114 -11.61 15.86 -5.73
C ILE A 114 -12.88 16.45 -5.13
N ALA A 115 -14.00 15.71 -5.14
CA ALA A 115 -15.25 16.13 -4.50
C ALA A 115 -15.12 16.29 -2.97
N ARG A 116 -14.09 15.69 -2.34
CA ARG A 116 -13.73 15.82 -0.92
C ARG A 116 -12.69 16.92 -0.65
N GLY A 117 -12.38 17.75 -1.66
CA GLY A 117 -11.49 18.91 -1.52
C GLY A 117 -10.01 18.60 -1.69
N VAL A 118 -9.64 17.40 -2.15
CA VAL A 118 -8.25 17.13 -2.52
C VAL A 118 -7.99 17.75 -3.90
N PRO A 119 -6.96 18.61 -4.07
CA PRO A 119 -6.65 19.20 -5.35
C PRO A 119 -6.36 18.13 -6.42
N ASP A 120 -6.88 18.31 -7.62
CA ASP A 120 -6.76 17.34 -8.72
C ASP A 120 -5.32 16.91 -8.99
N LYS A 121 -4.39 17.86 -9.01
CA LYS A 121 -2.94 17.63 -9.19
C LYS A 121 -2.30 16.77 -8.10
N GLN A 122 -2.93 16.61 -6.95
CA GLN A 122 -2.43 15.81 -5.83
C GLN A 122 -2.99 14.38 -5.83
N VAL A 123 -3.85 14.02 -6.79
CA VAL A 123 -4.38 12.67 -6.96
C VAL A 123 -3.78 12.06 -8.23
N VAL A 124 -2.98 11.01 -8.07
CA VAL A 124 -2.36 10.26 -9.16
C VAL A 124 -3.06 8.92 -9.29
N SER A 125 -3.40 8.51 -10.52
CA SER A 125 -4.14 7.28 -10.78
C SER A 125 -3.25 6.19 -11.36
N ASP A 126 -3.26 5.02 -10.73
CA ASP A 126 -2.67 3.78 -11.25
C ASP A 126 -3.78 2.87 -11.77
N TYR A 127 -3.84 2.71 -13.09
CA TYR A 127 -4.88 1.96 -13.80
C TYR A 127 -4.58 0.47 -13.96
N ALA A 128 -3.49 -0.02 -13.40
CA ALA A 128 -3.06 -1.42 -13.55
C ALA A 128 -2.74 -2.10 -12.22
N GLY A 129 -3.35 -1.64 -11.14
CA GLY A 129 -3.29 -2.26 -9.82
C GLY A 129 -4.30 -3.39 -9.67
N PHE A 130 -4.14 -4.49 -10.44
CA PHE A 130 -5.12 -5.59 -10.49
C PHE A 130 -5.15 -6.45 -9.24
N ASP A 131 -4.05 -6.50 -8.51
CA ASP A 131 -3.97 -7.08 -7.18
C ASP A 131 -3.01 -6.30 -6.27
N THR A 132 -2.89 -6.74 -5.02
CA THR A 132 -2.07 -6.03 -4.02
C THR A 132 -0.59 -6.03 -4.37
N TRP A 133 -0.06 -7.13 -4.93
CA TRP A 133 1.33 -7.22 -5.33
C TRP A 133 1.62 -6.30 -6.52
N ASP A 134 0.78 -6.33 -7.56
CA ASP A 134 0.86 -5.44 -8.71
C ASP A 134 0.89 -3.97 -8.28
N SER A 135 -0.05 -3.56 -7.42
CA SER A 135 -0.11 -2.20 -6.87
C SER A 135 1.17 -1.79 -6.14
N CYS A 136 1.73 -2.67 -5.29
CA CYS A 136 2.95 -2.39 -4.55
C CYS A 136 4.17 -2.25 -5.48
N VAL A 137 4.34 -3.20 -6.42
CA VAL A 137 5.47 -3.18 -7.37
C VAL A 137 5.38 -1.98 -8.29
N ARG A 138 4.18 -1.64 -8.77
CA ARG A 138 3.95 -0.46 -9.61
C ARG A 138 4.16 0.85 -8.86
N ALA A 139 3.68 0.97 -7.63
CA ALA A 139 3.98 2.13 -6.80
C ALA A 139 5.49 2.37 -6.70
N ARG A 140 6.29 1.31 -6.54
CA ARG A 140 7.76 1.38 -6.46
C ARG A 140 8.43 1.63 -7.79
N LYS A 141 8.16 0.77 -8.80
CA LYS A 141 8.90 0.75 -10.07
C LYS A 141 8.39 1.78 -11.08
N VAL A 142 7.07 2.00 -11.13
CA VAL A 142 6.42 2.88 -12.11
C VAL A 142 6.33 4.31 -11.57
N PHE A 143 5.77 4.47 -10.37
CA PHE A 143 5.51 5.80 -9.78
C PHE A 143 6.66 6.33 -8.91
N GLY A 144 7.70 5.54 -8.67
CA GLY A 144 8.90 5.98 -7.93
C GLY A 144 8.66 6.25 -6.44
N VAL A 145 7.68 5.58 -5.85
CA VAL A 145 7.37 5.71 -4.42
C VAL A 145 8.33 4.86 -3.61
N ASP A 146 9.08 5.49 -2.71
CA ASP A 146 9.99 4.80 -1.78
C ASP A 146 9.34 4.58 -0.41
N ARG A 147 8.56 5.58 0.05
CA ARG A 147 7.94 5.59 1.37
C ARG A 147 6.48 6.02 1.25
N ALA A 148 5.57 5.28 1.89
CA ALA A 148 4.14 5.57 1.80
C ALA A 148 3.37 5.25 3.08
N VAL A 149 2.17 5.84 3.18
CA VAL A 149 1.08 5.36 4.02
C VAL A 149 0.14 4.54 3.16
N LEU A 150 -0.14 3.31 3.55
CA LEU A 150 -1.10 2.43 2.87
C LEU A 150 -2.47 2.60 3.50
N VAL A 151 -3.51 2.72 2.66
CA VAL A 151 -4.90 2.86 3.12
C VAL A 151 -5.75 1.74 2.51
N THR A 152 -6.29 0.89 3.37
CA THR A 152 -7.24 -0.18 3.02
C THR A 152 -7.98 -0.65 4.26
N GLN A 153 -8.94 -1.61 4.15
CA GLN A 153 -9.64 -2.13 5.32
C GLN A 153 -8.70 -2.85 6.30
N ASP A 154 -9.08 -2.89 7.56
CA ASP A 154 -8.33 -3.47 8.68
C ASP A 154 -8.01 -4.97 8.48
N PHE A 155 -8.93 -5.75 7.89
CA PHE A 155 -8.68 -7.16 7.57
C PHE A 155 -7.63 -7.35 6.46
N HIS A 156 -7.45 -6.35 5.57
CA HIS A 156 -6.53 -6.41 4.43
C HIS A 156 -5.18 -5.74 4.70
N ILE A 157 -5.12 -4.76 5.62
CA ILE A 157 -3.95 -3.88 5.78
C ILE A 157 -2.66 -4.63 6.10
N LYS A 158 -2.74 -5.74 6.85
CA LYS A 158 -1.57 -6.54 7.20
C LYS A 158 -0.91 -7.17 5.98
N ARG A 159 -1.72 -7.70 5.06
CA ARG A 159 -1.24 -8.25 3.79
C ARG A 159 -0.65 -7.15 2.89
N ALA A 160 -1.29 -6.00 2.83
CA ALA A 160 -0.79 -4.87 2.05
C ALA A 160 0.58 -4.39 2.57
N VAL A 161 0.75 -4.21 3.89
CA VAL A 161 2.02 -3.82 4.51
C VAL A 161 3.11 -4.85 4.23
N ALA A 162 2.81 -6.14 4.40
CA ALA A 162 3.78 -7.20 4.16
C ALA A 162 4.24 -7.25 2.70
N LEU A 163 3.30 -7.17 1.75
CA LEU A 163 3.61 -7.22 0.31
C LEU A 163 4.35 -5.97 -0.17
N CYS A 164 3.89 -4.76 0.21
CA CYS A 164 4.57 -3.52 -0.19
C CYS A 164 5.98 -3.43 0.40
N GLY A 165 6.17 -3.89 1.65
CA GLY A 165 7.52 -4.02 2.22
C GLY A 165 8.42 -4.97 1.43
N ARG A 166 7.87 -6.12 0.95
CA ARG A 166 8.62 -7.05 0.08
C ARG A 166 8.88 -6.50 -1.32
N ALA A 167 8.01 -5.63 -1.82
CA ALA A 167 8.22 -4.89 -3.07
C ALA A 167 9.25 -3.75 -2.94
N GLY A 168 9.76 -3.48 -1.73
CA GLY A 168 10.83 -2.52 -1.47
C GLY A 168 10.35 -1.13 -1.03
N LEU A 169 9.10 -0.99 -0.57
CA LEU A 169 8.60 0.24 0.00
C LEU A 169 8.78 0.25 1.54
N ASP A 170 9.17 1.41 2.10
CA ASP A 170 9.05 1.65 3.54
C ASP A 170 7.66 2.20 3.84
N VAL A 171 6.81 1.39 4.48
CA VAL A 171 5.38 1.70 4.61
C VAL A 171 4.89 1.68 6.05
N TYR A 172 3.91 2.53 6.33
CA TYR A 172 2.97 2.39 7.43
C TYR A 172 1.59 2.04 6.89
N GLY A 173 0.79 1.33 7.67
CA GLY A 173 -0.57 0.95 7.31
C GLY A 173 -1.59 1.66 8.19
N VAL A 174 -2.59 2.28 7.57
CA VAL A 174 -3.79 2.80 8.22
C VAL A 174 -4.96 1.92 7.78
N GLY A 175 -5.44 1.11 8.71
CA GLY A 175 -6.59 0.23 8.51
C GLY A 175 -7.90 1.00 8.70
N VAL A 176 -8.84 0.78 7.79
CA VAL A 176 -10.20 1.33 7.87
C VAL A 176 -11.11 0.27 8.50
N ALA A 177 -11.64 0.60 9.67
CA ALA A 177 -12.58 -0.29 10.36
C ALA A 177 -13.94 -0.29 9.66
N GLU A 178 -14.53 -1.46 9.57
CA GLU A 178 -15.85 -1.66 8.96
C GLU A 178 -16.78 -2.41 9.92
N PRO A 179 -18.09 -2.19 9.82
CA PRO A 179 -19.05 -3.04 10.51
C PRO A 179 -18.86 -4.51 10.13
N HIS A 180 -19.04 -5.41 11.09
CA HIS A 180 -18.96 -6.86 10.87
C HIS A 180 -20.19 -7.38 10.12
N ASP A 181 -20.40 -6.90 8.89
CA ASP A 181 -21.45 -7.32 7.99
C ASP A 181 -21.02 -8.52 7.11
N ARG A 182 -21.89 -8.94 6.19
CA ARG A 182 -21.61 -10.06 5.27
C ARG A 182 -20.37 -9.80 4.40
N THR A 183 -20.14 -8.55 4.02
CA THR A 183 -19.00 -8.14 3.19
C THR A 183 -17.70 -8.24 3.99
N TRP A 184 -17.73 -7.84 5.26
CA TRP A 184 -16.60 -7.99 6.16
C TRP A 184 -16.21 -9.46 6.37
N TYR A 185 -17.19 -10.34 6.65
CA TYR A 185 -16.93 -11.78 6.81
C TYR A 185 -16.39 -12.40 5.52
N TYR A 186 -16.94 -12.03 4.36
CA TYR A 186 -16.42 -12.47 3.08
C TYR A 186 -14.98 -12.00 2.86
N GLY A 187 -14.69 -10.72 3.10
CA GLY A 187 -13.35 -10.13 3.01
C GLY A 187 -12.34 -10.85 3.90
N THR A 188 -12.68 -11.02 5.17
CA THR A 188 -11.81 -11.70 6.16
C THR A 188 -11.54 -13.16 5.77
N THR A 189 -12.56 -13.90 5.33
CA THR A 189 -12.40 -15.28 4.87
C THR A 189 -11.49 -15.36 3.65
N ARG A 190 -11.68 -14.45 2.69
CA ARG A 190 -10.82 -14.36 1.50
C ARG A 190 -9.34 -14.12 1.86
N GLU A 191 -9.07 -13.34 2.90
CA GLU A 191 -7.68 -13.06 3.35
C GLU A 191 -6.95 -14.32 3.80
N VAL A 192 -7.66 -15.30 4.39
CA VAL A 192 -7.06 -16.61 4.75
C VAL A 192 -6.50 -17.31 3.51
N PHE A 193 -7.29 -17.36 2.42
CA PHE A 193 -6.83 -17.95 1.16
C PHE A 193 -5.80 -17.10 0.43
N ALA A 194 -5.93 -15.77 0.50
CA ALA A 194 -4.99 -14.84 -0.11
C ALA A 194 -3.60 -14.87 0.56
N ALA A 195 -3.51 -15.34 1.80
CA ALA A 195 -2.24 -15.43 2.53
C ALA A 195 -1.22 -16.33 1.83
N GLY A 196 -1.66 -17.47 1.28
CA GLY A 196 -0.80 -18.39 0.53
C GLY A 196 -0.24 -17.74 -0.75
N LYS A 197 -1.11 -17.09 -1.54
CA LYS A 197 -0.69 -16.34 -2.73
C LYS A 197 0.29 -15.22 -2.35
N ALA A 198 -0.02 -14.46 -1.31
CA ALA A 198 0.83 -13.37 -0.84
C ALA A 198 2.25 -13.85 -0.45
N ALA A 199 2.37 -15.01 0.20
CA ALA A 199 3.66 -15.60 0.51
C ALA A 199 4.45 -16.01 -0.74
N LEU A 200 3.77 -16.55 -1.77
CA LEU A 200 4.38 -16.88 -3.05
C LEU A 200 4.86 -15.61 -3.77
N ASP A 201 4.01 -14.59 -3.90
CA ASP A 201 4.36 -13.30 -4.52
C ASP A 201 5.57 -12.66 -3.79
N ALA A 202 5.55 -12.65 -2.47
CA ALA A 202 6.63 -12.11 -1.64
C ALA A 202 7.95 -12.88 -1.79
N GLY A 203 7.89 -14.20 -2.00
CA GLY A 203 9.06 -15.06 -2.19
C GLY A 203 9.62 -14.98 -3.60
N LEU A 204 8.77 -15.15 -4.61
CA LEU A 204 9.14 -15.21 -6.02
C LEU A 204 9.38 -13.82 -6.63
N ARG A 205 8.73 -12.79 -6.09
CA ARG A 205 8.81 -11.40 -6.56
C ARG A 205 8.54 -11.25 -8.06
N PRO A 206 7.42 -11.78 -8.57
CA PRO A 206 7.13 -11.69 -10.00
C PRO A 206 6.99 -10.23 -10.42
N ASP A 207 7.26 -9.96 -11.70
CA ASP A 207 6.86 -8.67 -12.27
C ASP A 207 5.33 -8.53 -12.24
N PRO A 208 4.80 -7.30 -12.12
CA PRO A 208 3.37 -7.09 -12.15
C PRO A 208 2.82 -7.45 -13.53
N ARG A 209 1.53 -7.77 -13.59
CA ARG A 209 0.86 -8.13 -14.86
C ARG A 209 1.12 -7.11 -15.98
N PHE A 210 1.15 -5.83 -15.63
CA PHE A 210 1.52 -4.73 -16.53
C PHE A 210 2.50 -3.80 -15.82
N LEU A 211 3.78 -3.86 -16.14
CA LEU A 211 4.76 -2.94 -15.60
C LEU A 211 4.61 -1.55 -16.23
N GLY A 212 4.64 -1.48 -17.55
CA GLY A 212 4.58 -0.21 -18.28
C GLY A 212 5.83 0.68 -18.11
N PRO A 213 5.84 1.84 -18.75
CA PRO A 213 6.90 2.82 -18.56
C PRO A 213 6.80 3.51 -17.18
N ARG A 214 7.88 4.19 -16.80
CA ARG A 214 7.90 4.99 -15.58
C ARG A 214 7.02 6.24 -15.74
N GLU A 215 6.16 6.47 -14.77
CA GLU A 215 5.22 7.60 -14.71
C GLU A 215 5.79 8.71 -13.83
N LYS A 216 5.60 9.97 -14.25
CA LYS A 216 6.08 11.14 -13.51
C LYS A 216 5.04 11.75 -12.58
N GLY A 217 3.80 11.28 -12.62
CA GLY A 217 2.66 11.90 -11.92
C GLY A 217 2.91 12.16 -10.44
N VAL A 218 3.49 11.22 -9.70
CA VAL A 218 3.84 11.42 -8.28
C VAL A 218 4.95 12.46 -8.12
N THR A 219 5.99 12.43 -8.95
CA THR A 219 7.10 13.39 -8.89
C THR A 219 6.63 14.81 -9.20
N GLU A 220 5.77 14.96 -10.21
CA GLU A 220 5.18 16.24 -10.61
C GLU A 220 4.22 16.78 -9.53
N ALA A 221 3.40 15.91 -8.93
CA ALA A 221 2.52 16.28 -7.83
C ALA A 221 3.28 16.73 -6.57
N LEU A 222 4.48 16.20 -6.34
CA LEU A 222 5.36 16.58 -5.22
C LEU A 222 6.20 17.84 -5.49
N ALA A 223 6.32 18.24 -6.75
CA ALA A 223 7.12 19.43 -7.11
C ALA A 223 6.56 20.70 -6.47
N PRO A 224 7.41 21.62 -6.00
CA PRO A 224 6.97 22.93 -5.51
C PRO A 224 6.19 23.68 -6.60
N PRO A 225 5.16 24.47 -6.24
CA PRO A 225 4.48 25.32 -7.22
C PRO A 225 5.50 26.20 -7.95
N ALA A 226 5.30 26.39 -9.26
CA ALA A 226 6.26 27.04 -10.17
C ALA A 226 6.67 28.48 -9.78
N GLY A 227 6.05 29.08 -8.77
CA GLY A 227 6.35 30.42 -8.25
C GLY A 227 7.31 30.46 -7.06
N GLU A 228 7.63 29.36 -6.40
CA GLU A 228 8.51 29.30 -5.22
C GLU A 228 9.95 28.85 -5.51
N ARG A 229 10.39 28.88 -6.76
CA ARG A 229 11.82 28.66 -7.04
C ARG A 229 12.61 29.82 -6.44
N ARG A 230 13.18 29.56 -5.26
CA ARG A 230 14.16 30.31 -4.46
C ARG A 230 14.67 31.55 -5.19
N THR A 231 14.23 32.74 -4.78
CA THR A 231 15.08 33.89 -4.80
C THR A 231 16.25 33.60 -3.86
N GLY A 232 17.21 32.88 -4.39
CA GLY A 232 18.47 32.64 -3.70
C GLY A 232 19.09 34.00 -3.48
N THR A 233 19.16 34.43 -2.23
CA THR A 233 19.98 35.53 -1.78
C THR A 233 21.38 35.31 -2.31
N ALA A 234 21.73 36.08 -3.36
CA ALA A 234 23.09 36.28 -3.73
C ALA A 234 23.75 36.98 -2.50
N SER A 235 24.64 36.27 -1.84
CA SER A 235 25.55 36.90 -0.87
C SER A 235 26.30 38.03 -1.57
N PRO A 236 26.31 39.24 -1.04
CA PRO A 236 27.16 40.29 -1.57
C PRO A 236 28.62 39.87 -1.33
N THR A 237 29.31 39.69 -2.44
CA THR A 237 30.74 39.42 -2.53
C THR A 237 31.51 40.45 -1.75
N GLY A 238 32.40 40.00 -0.90
CA GLY A 238 33.22 40.76 0.01
C GLY A 238 33.94 41.91 -0.62
N GLU A 239 33.77 43.06 -0.03
CA GLU A 239 34.55 44.29 -0.20
C GLU A 239 36.00 44.04 0.21
N ARG A 240 36.90 44.01 -0.78
CA ARG A 240 38.35 43.97 -0.53
C ARG A 240 38.77 45.34 0.06
N ARG A 241 39.01 45.38 1.35
CA ARG A 241 39.65 46.49 2.03
C ARG A 241 41.13 46.53 1.63
N THR A 242 41.48 47.47 0.74
CA THR A 242 42.85 47.82 0.42
C THR A 242 43.47 48.56 1.64
N GLU A 243 44.33 47.88 2.37
CA GLU A 243 45.20 48.53 3.36
C GLU A 243 46.23 49.42 2.66
N ARG A 244 46.07 50.73 2.77
CA ARG A 244 47.13 51.70 2.46
C ARG A 244 48.20 51.64 3.54
N ARG A 245 49.38 51.19 3.15
CA ARG A 245 50.61 51.21 3.94
C ARG A 245 51.14 52.62 3.97
N ALA A 246 51.22 53.29 5.15
CA ALA A 246 51.87 54.57 5.37
C ALA A 246 53.40 54.42 5.41
N PRO A 247 54.20 55.37 4.90
CA PRO A 247 55.66 55.38 5.03
C PRO A 247 56.08 55.84 6.43
N ARG A 248 57.05 55.19 6.96
CA ARG A 248 57.78 55.63 8.16
C ARG A 248 58.98 56.44 7.77
N PRO A 249 59.38 57.41 8.69
CA PRO A 249 60.50 58.29 8.48
C PRO A 249 61.86 57.60 8.54
#